data_8fe4c6622c67d404f812d77e3a98082e
#
_entry.id   8fe4c6622c67d404f812d77e3a98082e
#
_cell.length_a   1.000
_cell.length_b   1.000
_cell.length_c   1.000
_cell.angle_alpha   90.00
_cell.angle_beta   90.00
_cell.angle_gamma   90.00
#
_symmetry.space_group_name_H-M   'P 1'
#
loop_
_entity.id
_entity.type
_entity.pdbx_description
1 polymer ?
#
loop_
_entity_poly.entity_id
_entity_poly.type
_entity_poly.pdbx_seq_one_letter_code
_entity_poly.pdbx_strand_id
1 'polypeptide(L)'
;MRRHLTTSLMVLLALLAFAGAAFAKEKSLYDRLGGKKAIIAVVDEFVGRVAADTRINKYFMAAASDPKRLDAFKMKLVDQICEASGGPCKYKGMDMKSAHAGMGITASDFDALVEDLIAALDKFKVGAAEKQQLLGVLGPMKSDIVTNNRSLN
;
A
#
# COMPACT_ATOMS: atom_id res chain seq x y z
N MET A 1 27.23 -67.66 -15.93
CA MET A 1 26.29 -66.63 -16.41
C MET A 1 25.26 -66.27 -15.32
N ARG A 2 25.61 -65.46 -14.33
CA ARG A 2 24.68 -64.96 -13.30
C ARG A 2 25.40 -63.88 -12.49
N ARG A 3 25.60 -62.71 -13.07
CA ARG A 3 26.25 -61.59 -12.33
C ARG A 3 25.91 -60.19 -12.81
N HIS A 4 24.76 -59.92 -13.46
CA HIS A 4 24.43 -58.58 -13.93
C HIS A 4 22.99 -58.10 -13.67
N LEU A 5 22.26 -58.72 -12.70
CA LEU A 5 20.86 -58.32 -12.44
C LEU A 5 20.62 -57.52 -11.14
N THR A 6 21.64 -57.24 -10.34
CA THR A 6 21.46 -56.55 -9.04
C THR A 6 21.86 -55.09 -9.02
N THR A 7 22.46 -54.54 -10.09
CA THR A 7 22.90 -53.14 -10.14
C THR A 7 21.89 -52.18 -10.75
N SER A 8 20.86 -52.68 -11.44
CA SER A 8 19.85 -51.81 -12.09
C SER A 8 18.68 -51.39 -11.17
N LEU A 9 18.51 -51.99 -10.02
CA LEU A 9 17.37 -51.72 -9.14
C LEU A 9 17.66 -50.63 -8.10
N MET A 10 18.94 -50.29 -7.85
CA MET A 10 19.34 -49.26 -6.88
C MET A 10 19.40 -47.83 -7.46
N VAL A 11 19.41 -47.65 -8.78
CA VAL A 11 19.46 -46.35 -9.42
C VAL A 11 18.06 -45.73 -9.60
N LEU A 12 17.00 -46.54 -9.56
CA LEU A 12 15.62 -46.04 -9.76
C LEU A 12 14.96 -45.50 -8.48
N LEU A 13 15.54 -45.72 -7.31
CA LEU A 13 14.98 -45.27 -6.03
C LEU A 13 15.50 -43.89 -5.57
N ALA A 14 16.52 -43.32 -6.25
CA ALA A 14 17.13 -42.04 -5.90
C ALA A 14 16.51 -40.84 -6.60
N LEU A 15 15.55 -41.02 -7.52
CA LEU A 15 14.95 -39.97 -8.33
C LEU A 15 13.57 -39.46 -7.85
N LEU A 16 13.06 -39.98 -6.74
CA LEU A 16 11.72 -39.62 -6.22
C LEU A 16 11.73 -38.70 -4.99
N ALA A 17 12.89 -38.18 -4.59
CA ALA A 17 13.00 -37.30 -3.39
C ALA A 17 13.08 -35.82 -3.68
N PHE A 18 12.76 -35.34 -4.91
CA PHE A 18 12.90 -33.91 -5.30
C PHE A 18 11.57 -33.25 -5.68
N ALA A 19 10.43 -33.70 -5.15
CA ALA A 19 9.13 -33.10 -5.44
C ALA A 19 8.44 -32.68 -4.15
N GLY A 20 8.98 -31.65 -3.48
CA GLY A 20 8.38 -31.14 -2.24
C GLY A 20 8.89 -29.79 -1.81
N ALA A 21 9.38 -28.96 -2.72
CA ALA A 21 9.49 -27.53 -2.41
C ALA A 21 8.07 -26.98 -2.40
N ALA A 22 7.39 -27.07 -1.25
CA ALA A 22 6.19 -26.29 -1.00
C ALA A 22 6.58 -24.83 -1.23
N PHE A 23 6.14 -24.24 -2.33
CA PHE A 23 6.21 -22.81 -2.54
C PHE A 23 5.41 -22.18 -1.40
N ALA A 24 6.08 -21.79 -0.33
CA ALA A 24 5.48 -20.95 0.70
C ALA A 24 5.02 -19.68 -0.04
N LYS A 25 3.70 -19.49 -0.09
CA LYS A 25 3.11 -18.28 -0.70
C LYS A 25 3.77 -17.07 -0.06
N GLU A 26 4.46 -16.27 -0.87
CA GLU A 26 5.06 -15.03 -0.36
C GLU A 26 4.00 -14.20 0.36
N LYS A 27 4.37 -13.64 1.52
CA LYS A 27 3.48 -12.76 2.27
C LYS A 27 3.14 -11.55 1.43
N SER A 28 1.86 -11.19 1.35
CA SER A 28 1.41 -9.98 0.70
C SER A 28 2.08 -8.74 1.32
N LEU A 29 2.11 -7.62 0.61
CA LEU A 29 2.56 -6.36 1.21
C LEU A 29 1.71 -6.01 2.44
N TYR A 30 0.40 -6.25 2.40
CA TYR A 30 -0.51 -6.10 3.54
C TYR A 30 -0.04 -6.88 4.78
N ASP A 31 0.36 -8.15 4.61
CA ASP A 31 0.84 -8.97 5.73
C ASP A 31 2.18 -8.45 6.27
N ARG A 32 3.08 -7.99 5.38
CA ARG A 32 4.38 -7.42 5.77
C ARG A 32 4.25 -6.06 6.44
N LEU A 33 3.22 -5.29 6.10
CA LEU A 33 2.87 -4.03 6.79
C LEU A 33 2.28 -4.26 8.19
N GLY A 34 1.94 -5.51 8.54
CA GLY A 34 1.36 -5.85 9.85
C GLY A 34 -0.18 -5.89 9.86
N GLY A 35 -0.80 -5.93 8.70
CA GLY A 35 -2.24 -6.07 8.53
C GLY A 35 -3.04 -4.82 8.91
N LYS A 36 -4.37 -4.97 8.98
CA LYS A 36 -5.29 -3.83 9.14
C LYS A 36 -5.02 -2.99 10.39
N LYS A 37 -4.64 -3.61 11.51
CA LYS A 37 -4.36 -2.89 12.76
C LYS A 37 -3.17 -1.95 12.63
N ALA A 38 -2.10 -2.39 11.98
CA ALA A 38 -0.92 -1.57 11.75
C ALA A 38 -1.22 -0.44 10.75
N ILE A 39 -1.99 -0.72 9.69
CA ILE A 39 -2.44 0.30 8.73
C ILE A 39 -3.27 1.38 9.41
N ILE A 40 -4.19 1.03 10.33
CA ILE A 40 -4.96 2.01 11.10
C ILE A 40 -4.02 2.94 11.89
N ALA A 41 -3.01 2.40 12.58
CA ALA A 41 -2.08 3.21 13.36
C ALA A 41 -1.27 4.16 12.47
N VAL A 42 -0.81 3.70 11.30
CA VAL A 42 -0.12 4.54 10.31
C VAL A 42 -1.04 5.63 9.79
N VAL A 43 -2.28 5.33 9.45
CA VAL A 43 -3.26 6.30 8.95
C VAL A 43 -3.60 7.35 10.00
N ASP A 44 -3.74 6.97 11.27
CA ASP A 44 -3.97 7.92 12.37
C ASP A 44 -2.81 8.92 12.50
N GLU A 45 -1.58 8.44 12.47
CA GLU A 45 -0.39 9.29 12.49
C GLU A 45 -0.30 10.18 11.25
N PHE A 46 -0.53 9.60 10.07
CA PHE A 46 -0.49 10.31 8.79
C PHE A 46 -1.50 11.46 8.76
N VAL A 47 -2.74 11.21 9.14
CA VAL A 47 -3.79 12.25 9.18
C VAL A 47 -3.44 13.35 10.19
N GLY A 48 -2.83 13.00 11.32
CA GLY A 48 -2.33 13.98 12.29
C GLY A 48 -1.24 14.89 11.70
N ARG A 49 -0.32 14.34 10.90
CA ARG A 49 0.72 15.11 10.20
C ARG A 49 0.13 16.04 9.16
N VAL A 50 -0.73 15.54 8.31
CA VAL A 50 -1.43 16.31 7.28
C VAL A 50 -2.21 17.48 7.91
N ALA A 51 -2.87 17.27 9.05
CA ALA A 51 -3.57 18.32 9.76
C ALA A 51 -2.63 19.44 10.28
N ALA A 52 -1.38 19.11 10.58
CA ALA A 52 -0.35 20.04 11.03
C ALA A 52 0.43 20.69 9.88
N ASP A 53 0.43 20.10 8.68
CA ASP A 53 1.16 20.62 7.51
C ASP A 53 0.40 21.77 6.84
N THR A 54 0.85 23.00 7.06
CA THR A 54 0.23 24.21 6.51
C THR A 54 0.26 24.29 4.98
N ARG A 55 1.09 23.49 4.30
CA ARG A 55 1.14 23.43 2.84
C ARG A 55 -0.15 22.83 2.26
N ILE A 56 -0.72 21.81 2.94
CA ILE A 56 -1.77 20.98 2.39
C ILE A 56 -3.01 20.80 3.28
N ASN A 57 -2.98 21.18 4.55
CA ASN A 57 -4.09 20.96 5.50
C ASN A 57 -5.42 21.56 5.01
N LYS A 58 -5.39 22.65 4.24
CA LYS A 58 -6.58 23.28 3.65
C LYS A 58 -7.48 22.32 2.86
N TYR A 59 -6.90 21.31 2.22
CA TYR A 59 -7.65 20.32 1.44
C TYR A 59 -8.42 19.32 2.30
N PHE A 60 -8.07 19.22 3.59
CA PHE A 60 -8.63 18.25 4.53
C PHE A 60 -9.60 18.88 5.54
N MET A 61 -9.76 20.18 5.53
CA MET A 61 -10.63 20.90 6.49
C MET A 61 -12.07 20.39 6.47
N ALA A 62 -12.61 20.07 5.29
CA ALA A 62 -13.97 19.53 5.19
C ALA A 62 -14.11 18.16 5.84
N ALA A 63 -13.09 17.30 5.73
CA ALA A 63 -13.07 16.01 6.39
C ALA A 63 -12.86 16.14 7.92
N ALA A 64 -12.10 17.14 8.34
CA ALA A 64 -11.79 17.40 9.75
C ALA A 64 -12.88 18.21 10.49
N SER A 65 -13.91 18.69 9.80
CA SER A 65 -14.94 19.58 10.38
C SER A 65 -15.86 18.90 11.41
N ASP A 66 -15.89 17.57 11.41
CA ASP A 66 -16.74 16.75 12.27
C ASP A 66 -16.04 15.42 12.59
N PRO A 67 -16.04 14.95 13.86
CA PRO A 67 -15.37 13.72 14.23
C PRO A 67 -15.82 12.49 13.44
N LYS A 68 -17.12 12.37 13.13
CA LYS A 68 -17.63 11.23 12.36
C LYS A 68 -17.15 11.27 10.90
N ARG A 69 -17.04 12.47 10.32
CA ARG A 69 -16.47 12.65 8.96
C ARG A 69 -15.00 12.31 8.95
N LEU A 70 -14.26 12.72 9.98
CA LEU A 70 -12.84 12.40 10.11
C LEU A 70 -12.62 10.90 10.23
N ASP A 71 -13.38 10.21 11.06
CA ASP A 71 -13.29 8.75 11.20
C ASP A 71 -13.65 8.04 9.89
N ALA A 72 -14.72 8.47 9.22
CA ALA A 72 -15.10 7.91 7.92
C ALA A 72 -14.02 8.14 6.85
N PHE A 73 -13.36 9.30 6.85
CA PHE A 73 -12.24 9.60 5.97
C PHE A 73 -11.05 8.68 6.26
N LYS A 74 -10.63 8.57 7.53
CA LYS A 74 -9.55 7.66 7.95
C LYS A 74 -9.82 6.22 7.51
N MET A 75 -11.06 5.74 7.71
CA MET A 75 -11.41 4.37 7.31
C MET A 75 -11.35 4.15 5.80
N LYS A 76 -11.68 5.15 4.99
CA LYS A 76 -11.49 5.08 3.53
C LYS A 76 -10.00 4.96 3.16
N LEU A 77 -9.11 5.72 3.81
CA LEU A 77 -7.66 5.60 3.61
C LEU A 77 -7.15 4.21 4.03
N VAL A 78 -7.64 3.69 5.16
CA VAL A 78 -7.30 2.34 5.64
C VAL A 78 -7.72 1.29 4.60
N ASP A 79 -8.95 1.36 4.10
CA ASP A 79 -9.44 0.38 3.13
C ASP A 79 -8.71 0.50 1.79
N GLN A 80 -8.36 1.71 1.36
CA GLN A 80 -7.57 1.94 0.15
C GLN A 80 -6.16 1.34 0.26
N ILE A 81 -5.44 1.60 1.35
CA ILE A 81 -4.10 1.05 1.58
C ILE A 81 -4.18 -0.47 1.73
N CYS A 82 -5.16 -0.99 2.46
CA CYS A 82 -5.37 -2.42 2.66
C CYS A 82 -5.61 -3.12 1.32
N GLU A 83 -6.52 -2.62 0.47
CA GLU A 83 -6.78 -3.20 -0.85
C GLU A 83 -5.56 -3.10 -1.77
N ALA A 84 -4.93 -1.93 -1.85
CA ALA A 84 -3.77 -1.70 -2.71
C ALA A 84 -2.54 -2.53 -2.31
N SER A 85 -2.42 -2.93 -1.04
CA SER A 85 -1.35 -3.79 -0.54
C SER A 85 -1.66 -5.30 -0.60
N GLY A 86 -2.81 -5.69 -1.18
CA GLY A 86 -3.21 -7.10 -1.31
C GLY A 86 -3.91 -7.66 -0.08
N GLY A 87 -4.48 -6.81 0.76
CA GLY A 87 -5.32 -7.18 1.90
C GLY A 87 -6.77 -7.49 1.50
N PRO A 88 -7.59 -7.95 2.47
CA PRO A 88 -8.96 -8.40 2.21
C PRO A 88 -9.99 -7.27 2.12
N CYS A 89 -9.59 -6.02 2.39
CA CYS A 89 -10.50 -4.88 2.38
C CYS A 89 -10.94 -4.52 0.95
N LYS A 90 -12.02 -3.72 0.87
CA LYS A 90 -12.49 -3.14 -0.39
C LYS A 90 -12.70 -1.65 -0.21
N TYR A 91 -12.02 -0.84 -1.01
CA TYR A 91 -12.25 0.59 -1.07
C TYR A 91 -13.62 0.85 -1.72
N LYS A 92 -14.47 1.56 -0.99
CA LYS A 92 -15.82 1.93 -1.44
C LYS A 92 -16.02 3.44 -1.56
N GLY A 93 -14.92 4.19 -1.61
CA GLY A 93 -14.95 5.63 -1.85
C GLY A 93 -15.14 5.97 -3.32
N MET A 94 -15.17 7.25 -3.63
CA MET A 94 -15.14 7.76 -5.00
C MET A 94 -13.78 7.46 -5.62
N ASP A 95 -13.73 7.30 -6.95
CA ASP A 95 -12.44 7.26 -7.65
C ASP A 95 -11.63 8.55 -7.41
N MET A 96 -10.30 8.45 -7.56
CA MET A 96 -9.40 9.56 -7.20
C MET A 96 -9.67 10.82 -8.02
N LYS A 97 -9.98 10.69 -9.30
CA LYS A 97 -10.26 11.81 -10.17
C LYS A 97 -11.53 12.57 -9.74
N SER A 98 -12.60 11.84 -9.46
CA SER A 98 -13.86 12.43 -8.99
C SER A 98 -13.74 13.00 -7.58
N ALA A 99 -13.00 12.32 -6.69
CA ALA A 99 -12.81 12.76 -5.31
C ALA A 99 -12.02 14.07 -5.18
N HIS A 100 -11.14 14.36 -6.14
CA HIS A 100 -10.24 15.53 -6.11
C HIS A 100 -10.55 16.57 -7.18
N ALA A 101 -11.65 16.37 -7.94
CA ALA A 101 -12.07 17.29 -8.99
C ALA A 101 -12.30 18.71 -8.42
N GLY A 102 -11.70 19.72 -9.07
CA GLY A 102 -11.87 21.12 -8.69
C GLY A 102 -11.09 21.59 -7.45
N MET A 103 -10.32 20.70 -6.81
CA MET A 103 -9.54 21.08 -5.62
C MET A 103 -8.28 21.89 -5.94
N GLY A 104 -7.81 21.91 -7.18
CA GLY A 104 -6.63 22.66 -7.59
C GLY A 104 -5.33 22.14 -6.99
N ILE A 105 -5.24 20.84 -6.72
CA ILE A 105 -4.06 20.20 -6.12
C ILE A 105 -2.91 20.23 -7.11
N THR A 106 -1.78 20.77 -6.69
CA THR A 106 -0.55 20.85 -7.48
C THR A 106 0.34 19.60 -7.27
N ALA A 107 1.34 19.45 -8.12
CA ALA A 107 2.35 18.41 -7.94
C ALA A 107 3.10 18.54 -6.60
N SER A 108 3.42 19.78 -6.18
CA SER A 108 4.08 20.03 -4.90
C SER A 108 3.19 19.73 -3.70
N ASP A 109 1.88 19.95 -3.80
CA ASP A 109 0.94 19.57 -2.73
C ASP A 109 0.89 18.03 -2.58
N PHE A 110 0.88 17.31 -3.71
CA PHE A 110 0.94 15.84 -3.70
C PHE A 110 2.27 15.34 -3.11
N ASP A 111 3.38 15.95 -3.46
CA ASP A 111 4.70 15.59 -2.94
C ASP A 111 4.78 15.82 -1.42
N ALA A 112 4.21 16.94 -0.90
CA ALA A 112 4.09 17.20 0.53
C ALA A 112 3.28 16.10 1.25
N LEU A 113 2.17 15.64 0.65
CA LEU A 113 1.38 14.54 1.17
C LEU A 113 2.19 13.22 1.25
N VAL A 114 3.00 12.95 0.24
CA VAL A 114 3.89 11.76 0.22
C VAL A 114 4.96 11.86 1.31
N GLU A 115 5.52 13.05 1.56
CA GLU A 115 6.47 13.27 2.66
C GLU A 115 5.84 12.95 4.02
N ASP A 116 4.61 13.39 4.27
CA ASP A 116 3.88 13.09 5.50
C ASP A 116 3.61 11.59 5.66
N LEU A 117 3.26 10.90 4.57
CA LEU A 117 3.07 9.45 4.58
C LEU A 117 4.37 8.72 4.91
N ILE A 118 5.47 9.11 4.27
CA ILE A 118 6.79 8.52 4.54
C ILE A 118 7.16 8.72 6.01
N ALA A 119 6.97 9.92 6.56
CA ALA A 119 7.28 10.21 7.95
C ALA A 119 6.39 9.42 8.93
N ALA A 120 5.12 9.17 8.58
CA ALA A 120 4.25 8.29 9.37
C ALA A 120 4.73 6.83 9.34
N LEU A 121 5.12 6.31 8.17
CA LEU A 121 5.68 4.96 8.02
C LEU A 121 7.00 4.80 8.79
N ASP A 122 7.85 5.83 8.79
CA ASP A 122 9.11 5.85 9.52
C ASP A 122 8.90 5.79 11.04
N LYS A 123 7.91 6.50 11.55
CA LYS A 123 7.55 6.44 12.98
C LYS A 123 7.23 5.02 13.43
N PHE A 124 6.58 4.23 12.59
CA PHE A 124 6.26 2.83 12.85
C PHE A 124 7.35 1.85 12.39
N LYS A 125 8.53 2.35 11.98
CA LYS A 125 9.69 1.55 11.56
C LYS A 125 9.37 0.57 10.42
N VAL A 126 8.50 0.99 9.50
CA VAL A 126 8.21 0.21 8.29
C VAL A 126 9.48 0.10 7.43
N GLY A 127 9.79 -1.11 6.96
CA GLY A 127 10.99 -1.39 6.19
C GLY A 127 11.07 -0.58 4.88
N ALA A 128 12.27 -0.32 4.40
CA ALA A 128 12.48 0.45 3.16
C ALA A 128 11.81 -0.21 1.95
N ALA A 129 11.86 -1.55 1.86
CA ALA A 129 11.24 -2.30 0.78
C ALA A 129 9.71 -2.17 0.79
N GLU A 130 9.08 -2.27 1.96
CA GLU A 130 7.63 -2.12 2.13
C GLU A 130 7.18 -0.69 1.82
N LYS A 131 7.94 0.33 2.26
CA LYS A 131 7.68 1.73 1.92
C LYS A 131 7.72 1.95 0.41
N GLN A 132 8.79 1.47 -0.25
CA GLN A 132 8.92 1.60 -1.70
C GLN A 132 7.79 0.91 -2.45
N GLN A 133 7.40 -0.29 -2.04
CA GLN A 133 6.28 -1.00 -2.66
C GLN A 133 4.95 -0.28 -2.44
N LEU A 134 4.69 0.24 -1.24
CA LEU A 134 3.47 1.00 -0.96
C LEU A 134 3.40 2.28 -1.79
N LEU A 135 4.50 3.03 -1.86
CA LEU A 135 4.59 4.22 -2.71
C LEU A 135 4.44 3.88 -4.19
N GLY A 136 4.94 2.72 -4.62
CA GLY A 136 4.80 2.22 -5.99
C GLY A 136 3.35 1.91 -6.39
N VAL A 137 2.51 1.44 -5.46
CA VAL A 137 1.09 1.17 -5.74
C VAL A 137 0.19 2.39 -5.57
N LEU A 138 0.58 3.37 -4.74
CA LEU A 138 -0.18 4.62 -4.54
C LEU A 138 0.24 5.73 -5.50
N GLY A 139 1.51 5.78 -5.90
CA GLY A 139 2.08 6.83 -6.75
C GLY A 139 1.35 7.07 -8.08
N PRO A 140 0.90 6.05 -8.81
CA PRO A 140 0.13 6.21 -10.04
C PRO A 140 -1.15 7.05 -9.88
N MET A 141 -1.72 7.13 -8.67
CA MET A 141 -2.90 7.96 -8.39
C MET A 141 -2.62 9.47 -8.56
N LYS A 142 -1.34 9.87 -8.56
CA LYS A 142 -0.93 11.28 -8.76
C LYS A 142 -1.56 11.88 -10.02
N SER A 143 -1.63 11.11 -11.10
CA SER A 143 -2.18 11.58 -12.38
C SER A 143 -3.67 11.93 -12.33
N ASP A 144 -4.42 11.29 -11.42
CA ASP A 144 -5.85 11.52 -11.23
C ASP A 144 -6.14 12.63 -10.20
N ILE A 145 -5.17 12.90 -9.32
CA ILE A 145 -5.30 13.84 -8.19
C ILE A 145 -4.81 15.23 -8.55
N VAL A 146 -3.67 15.30 -9.25
CA VAL A 146 -3.01 16.57 -9.58
C VAL A 146 -3.70 17.23 -10.76
N THR A 147 -4.13 18.49 -10.56
CA THR A 147 -4.69 19.31 -11.63
C THR A 147 -3.56 19.78 -12.54
N ASN A 148 -3.47 19.24 -13.74
CA ASN A 148 -2.56 19.74 -14.76
C ASN A 148 -3.09 21.09 -15.27
N ASN A 149 -2.54 22.20 -14.79
CA ASN A 149 -2.80 23.56 -15.33
C ASN A 149 -2.25 23.74 -16.75
N ARG A 150 -2.41 22.75 -17.64
CA ARG A 150 -1.93 22.81 -19.03
C ARG A 150 -2.97 23.33 -20.03
N SER A 151 -4.08 23.88 -19.56
CA SER A 151 -5.19 24.33 -20.43
C SER A 151 -5.55 25.82 -20.30
N LEU A 152 -4.57 26.68 -20.02
CA LEU A 152 -4.74 28.14 -20.17
C LEU A 152 -3.52 28.72 -20.91
N ASN A 153 -3.34 28.33 -22.19
CA ASN A 153 -2.62 29.10 -23.20
C ASN A 153 -3.25 28.85 -24.55
#